data_f3de7296a02d27b43ffcbed6e4b93aa1
#
_entry.id   f3de7296a02d27b43ffcbed6e4b93aa1
#
_cell.length_a   1.000
_cell.length_b   1.000
_cell.length_c   1.000
_cell.angle_alpha   90.00
_cell.angle_beta   90.00
_cell.angle_gamma   90.00
#
_symmetry.space_group_name_H-M   'P 1'
#
loop_
_entity.id
_entity.type
_entity.pdbx_description
1 polymer ?
#
loop_
_entity_poly.entity_id
_entity_poly.type
_entity_poly.pdbx_seq_one_letter_code
_entity_poly.pdbx_strand_id
1 'polypeptide(L)'
;MAEKYIGYAGTYTRQSSEGIYRFVLDVEAGKLTNVEVAAKVGSPTYVAVSEDKQYLYSVAQQDKLGGVAAYSIKDGELTFINEDLQEGAPPCHLEIHDDALVTGNYHKGTVSLYKTKEDGGVQPLAFEVQHEGTGPHQRQEKSHVHFTGYTPDKKYFVVADLGIDEVVTYKVVGDKLEKVSTLKVKAGSGPRHLTFHPNGKIAYLLTELSSEVVVLDYDAETGVFTEKQYIRAIPEDFNETNDASAIHISKDGRFVYTGNRGHNSIAVFSVDEASGELTFIEHTPSGGEWPRDFVFDPSGAFLVASNQHTGNLVLFARDQETGKLTKLDSEVEVPEVVCVKFL
;
A
#
# COMPACT_ATOMS: atom_id res chain seq x y z
N MET A 1 5.36 -17.79 -25.90
CA MET A 1 5.28 -16.31 -25.91
C MET A 1 5.99 -15.86 -24.65
N ALA A 2 6.84 -14.84 -24.73
CA ALA A 2 7.51 -14.26 -23.56
C ALA A 2 6.44 -13.82 -22.53
N GLU A 3 6.63 -14.14 -21.28
CA GLU A 3 5.71 -13.79 -20.20
C GLU A 3 5.81 -12.27 -19.94
N LYS A 4 4.68 -11.58 -20.04
CA LYS A 4 4.58 -10.14 -19.83
C LYS A 4 3.50 -9.85 -18.80
N TYR A 5 3.83 -8.98 -17.84
CA TYR A 5 2.88 -8.51 -16.86
C TYR A 5 2.59 -7.03 -17.06
N ILE A 6 1.33 -6.67 -17.01
CA ILE A 6 0.87 -5.29 -17.03
C ILE A 6 0.84 -4.77 -15.60
N GLY A 7 1.37 -3.57 -15.39
CA GLY A 7 1.28 -2.87 -14.12
C GLY A 7 0.69 -1.46 -14.28
N TYR A 8 0.16 -0.94 -13.19
CA TYR A 8 -0.34 0.42 -13.07
C TYR A 8 0.41 1.17 -12.00
N ALA A 9 0.68 2.45 -12.25
CA ALA A 9 1.35 3.35 -11.33
C ALA A 9 0.44 4.52 -10.99
N GLY A 10 0.19 4.71 -9.70
CA GLY A 10 -0.51 5.88 -9.16
C GLY A 10 0.46 7.01 -8.85
N THR A 11 0.02 8.24 -9.01
CA THR A 11 0.88 9.42 -8.91
C THR A 11 0.18 10.57 -8.18
N TYR A 12 0.97 11.53 -7.69
CA TYR A 12 0.47 12.90 -7.56
C TYR A 12 0.39 13.54 -8.94
N THR A 13 -0.42 14.58 -9.09
CA THR A 13 -0.52 15.39 -10.32
C THR A 13 -0.28 16.87 -10.00
N ARG A 14 0.75 17.14 -9.21
CA ARG A 14 1.09 18.50 -8.75
C ARG A 14 2.05 19.22 -9.69
N GLN A 15 2.77 18.47 -10.53
CA GLN A 15 3.75 18.97 -11.48
C GLN A 15 3.42 18.51 -12.91
N SER A 16 4.04 17.44 -13.37
CA SER A 16 3.96 16.97 -14.77
C SER A 16 3.19 15.68 -14.97
N SER A 17 2.85 14.95 -13.91
CA SER A 17 2.03 13.75 -14.05
C SER A 17 0.59 14.09 -14.49
N GLU A 18 0.02 13.24 -15.33
CA GLU A 18 -1.35 13.38 -15.83
C GLU A 18 -2.36 12.45 -15.15
N GLY A 19 -1.91 11.51 -14.32
CA GLY A 19 -2.80 10.58 -13.63
C GLY A 19 -2.24 9.18 -13.40
N ILE A 20 -2.98 8.15 -13.84
CA ILE A 20 -2.56 6.73 -13.74
C ILE A 20 -1.73 6.39 -14.98
N TYR A 21 -0.57 5.78 -14.76
CA TYR A 21 0.28 5.26 -15.82
C TYR A 21 0.18 3.74 -15.89
N ARG A 22 0.31 3.21 -17.08
CA ARG A 22 0.46 1.79 -17.37
C ARG A 22 1.90 1.51 -17.79
N PHE A 23 2.44 0.37 -17.39
CA PHE A 23 3.73 -0.13 -17.82
C PHE A 23 3.67 -1.65 -18.04
N VAL A 24 4.68 -2.19 -18.69
CA VAL A 24 4.81 -3.64 -18.92
C VAL A 24 6.13 -4.13 -18.38
N LEU A 25 6.11 -5.22 -17.60
CA LEU A 25 7.29 -6.00 -17.26
C LEU A 25 7.43 -7.14 -18.29
N ASP A 26 8.51 -7.12 -19.06
CA ASP A 26 8.96 -8.24 -19.89
C ASP A 26 9.87 -9.13 -19.04
N VAL A 27 9.34 -10.29 -18.62
CA VAL A 27 10.02 -11.21 -17.69
C VAL A 27 11.27 -11.82 -18.33
N GLU A 28 11.20 -12.20 -19.61
CA GLU A 28 12.31 -12.82 -20.32
C GLU A 28 13.46 -11.83 -20.55
N ALA A 29 13.13 -10.59 -20.89
CA ALA A 29 14.12 -9.53 -21.08
C ALA A 29 14.62 -8.93 -19.74
N GLY A 30 13.89 -9.12 -18.63
CA GLY A 30 14.16 -8.45 -17.36
C GLY A 30 14.05 -6.93 -17.49
N LYS A 31 13.01 -6.43 -18.15
CA LYS A 31 12.87 -4.99 -18.46
C LYS A 31 11.46 -4.46 -18.27
N LEU A 32 11.40 -3.22 -17.76
CA LEU A 32 10.20 -2.39 -17.79
C LEU A 32 10.11 -1.67 -19.15
N THR A 33 8.93 -1.65 -19.74
CA THR A 33 8.68 -1.08 -21.08
C THR A 33 7.29 -0.47 -21.16
N ASN A 34 6.98 0.19 -22.29
CA ASN A 34 5.63 0.65 -22.66
C ASN A 34 4.95 1.50 -21.59
N VAL A 35 5.65 2.52 -21.09
CA VAL A 35 5.05 3.49 -20.16
C VAL A 35 4.16 4.46 -20.90
N GLU A 36 2.90 4.56 -20.49
CA GLU A 36 1.92 5.46 -21.08
C GLU A 36 0.88 5.92 -20.04
N VAL A 37 0.21 7.04 -20.31
CA VAL A 37 -0.90 7.49 -19.47
C VAL A 37 -2.11 6.60 -19.74
N ALA A 38 -2.52 5.82 -18.74
CA ALA A 38 -3.67 4.93 -18.83
C ALA A 38 -5.01 5.63 -18.51
N ALA A 39 -4.99 6.61 -17.61
CA ALA A 39 -6.15 7.43 -17.29
C ALA A 39 -5.73 8.79 -16.76
N LYS A 40 -6.41 9.85 -17.24
CA LYS A 40 -6.24 11.21 -16.72
C LYS A 40 -7.17 11.42 -15.54
N VAL A 41 -6.59 11.64 -14.36
CA VAL A 41 -7.32 11.85 -13.11
C VAL A 41 -6.42 12.60 -12.13
N GLY A 42 -7.00 13.45 -11.28
CA GLY A 42 -6.24 14.22 -10.31
C GLY A 42 -5.76 13.34 -9.14
N SER A 43 -4.46 13.37 -8.90
CA SER A 43 -3.77 12.75 -7.76
C SER A 43 -4.26 11.34 -7.41
N PRO A 44 -4.24 10.37 -8.34
CA PRO A 44 -4.57 8.97 -8.05
C PRO A 44 -3.43 8.31 -7.25
N THR A 45 -3.26 8.73 -6.02
CA THR A 45 -2.11 8.37 -5.19
C THR A 45 -2.13 6.93 -4.69
N TYR A 46 -3.25 6.25 -4.85
CA TYR A 46 -3.36 4.81 -4.61
C TYR A 46 -4.35 4.18 -5.58
N VAL A 47 -4.05 2.96 -6.02
CA VAL A 47 -4.90 2.18 -6.91
C VAL A 47 -5.05 0.76 -6.37
N ALA A 48 -6.23 0.15 -6.60
CA ALA A 48 -6.50 -1.26 -6.32
C ALA A 48 -7.19 -1.89 -7.51
N VAL A 49 -6.83 -3.14 -7.80
CA VAL A 49 -7.44 -3.95 -8.86
C VAL A 49 -8.39 -4.96 -8.21
N SER A 50 -9.58 -5.13 -8.77
CA SER A 50 -10.54 -6.14 -8.30
C SER A 50 -9.98 -7.57 -8.44
N GLU A 51 -10.44 -8.51 -7.62
CA GLU A 51 -9.95 -9.91 -7.64
C GLU A 51 -10.14 -10.60 -8.99
N ASP A 52 -11.23 -10.27 -9.70
CA ASP A 52 -11.53 -10.76 -11.05
C ASP A 52 -10.73 -10.06 -12.16
N LYS A 53 -9.93 -9.03 -11.80
CA LYS A 53 -9.10 -8.22 -12.70
C LYS A 53 -9.87 -7.44 -13.77
N GLN A 54 -11.17 -7.24 -13.57
CA GLN A 54 -12.02 -6.52 -14.51
C GLN A 54 -12.12 -5.03 -14.23
N TYR A 55 -11.79 -4.61 -12.99
CA TYR A 55 -11.93 -3.22 -12.55
C TYR A 55 -10.70 -2.72 -11.81
N LEU A 56 -10.43 -1.44 -11.97
CA LEU A 56 -9.46 -0.69 -11.19
C LEU A 56 -10.17 0.46 -10.49
N TYR A 57 -9.88 0.61 -9.22
CA TYR A 57 -10.33 1.72 -8.39
C TYR A 57 -9.15 2.58 -8.01
N SER A 58 -9.32 3.89 -8.04
CA SER A 58 -8.26 4.84 -7.65
C SER A 58 -8.78 5.89 -6.68
N VAL A 59 -7.87 6.42 -5.89
CA VAL A 59 -8.05 7.74 -5.30
C VAL A 59 -8.23 8.76 -6.41
N ALA A 60 -9.10 9.74 -6.22
CA ALA A 60 -9.35 10.81 -7.18
C ALA A 60 -9.50 12.15 -6.46
N GLN A 61 -9.06 13.21 -7.14
CA GLN A 61 -9.18 14.59 -6.67
C GLN A 61 -9.55 15.50 -7.82
N GLN A 62 -10.51 16.40 -7.58
CA GLN A 62 -10.83 17.48 -8.49
C GLN A 62 -11.04 18.76 -7.66
N ASP A 63 -10.19 19.75 -7.85
CA ASP A 63 -10.19 21.00 -7.07
C ASP A 63 -10.15 20.74 -5.55
N LYS A 64 -11.24 21.06 -4.85
CA LYS A 64 -11.38 20.84 -3.39
C LYS A 64 -12.14 19.55 -3.04
N LEU A 65 -12.49 18.76 -4.04
CA LEU A 65 -13.20 17.49 -3.86
C LEU A 65 -12.22 16.33 -3.93
N GLY A 66 -12.37 15.38 -3.03
CA GLY A 66 -11.59 14.15 -2.98
C GLY A 66 -12.47 12.93 -2.80
N GLY A 67 -12.09 11.82 -3.38
CA GLY A 67 -12.85 10.57 -3.29
C GLY A 67 -12.24 9.46 -4.12
N VAL A 68 -13.08 8.72 -4.83
CA VAL A 68 -12.71 7.53 -5.58
C VAL A 68 -13.25 7.57 -7.01
N ALA A 69 -12.49 6.96 -7.93
CA ALA A 69 -12.89 6.76 -9.32
C ALA A 69 -12.81 5.27 -9.68
N ALA A 70 -13.68 4.83 -10.58
CA ALA A 70 -13.77 3.46 -11.06
C ALA A 70 -13.51 3.39 -12.57
N TYR A 71 -12.79 2.37 -12.98
CA TYR A 71 -12.43 2.06 -14.37
C TYR A 71 -12.68 0.59 -14.67
N SER A 72 -13.15 0.27 -15.86
CA SER A 72 -13.10 -1.11 -16.37
C SER A 72 -11.75 -1.37 -17.02
N ILE A 73 -11.29 -2.62 -16.93
CA ILE A 73 -10.02 -3.09 -17.50
C ILE A 73 -10.35 -4.03 -18.67
N LYS A 74 -9.84 -3.73 -19.86
CA LYS A 74 -9.89 -4.62 -21.00
C LYS A 74 -8.53 -4.63 -21.72
N ASP A 75 -7.90 -5.79 -21.78
CA ASP A 75 -6.57 -5.96 -22.39
C ASP A 75 -5.50 -5.01 -21.79
N GLY A 76 -5.69 -4.64 -20.51
CA GLY A 76 -4.84 -3.70 -19.76
C GLY A 76 -5.17 -2.22 -20.02
N GLU A 77 -6.12 -1.91 -20.88
CA GLU A 77 -6.60 -0.54 -21.09
C GLU A 77 -7.69 -0.17 -20.07
N LEU A 78 -7.63 1.08 -19.57
CA LEU A 78 -8.61 1.61 -18.62
C LEU A 78 -9.68 2.42 -19.32
N THR A 79 -10.95 2.11 -19.01
CA THR A 79 -12.08 2.92 -19.44
C THR A 79 -12.81 3.46 -18.21
N PHE A 80 -12.92 4.78 -18.11
CA PHE A 80 -13.63 5.44 -17.00
C PHE A 80 -15.10 5.01 -16.95
N ILE A 81 -15.56 4.67 -15.74
CA ILE A 81 -16.96 4.34 -15.46
C ILE A 81 -17.65 5.51 -14.78
N ASN A 82 -17.22 5.83 -13.56
CA ASN A 82 -17.72 6.95 -12.77
C ASN A 82 -16.78 7.27 -11.59
N GLU A 83 -17.15 8.29 -10.85
CA GLU A 83 -16.48 8.69 -9.61
C GLU A 83 -17.50 9.14 -8.56
N ASP A 84 -17.10 9.12 -7.28
CA ASP A 84 -17.79 9.76 -6.17
C ASP A 84 -16.78 10.60 -5.39
N LEU A 85 -16.98 11.93 -5.44
CA LEU A 85 -16.11 12.91 -4.82
C LEU A 85 -16.86 13.69 -3.73
N GLN A 86 -16.24 13.83 -2.56
CA GLN A 86 -16.76 14.57 -1.42
C GLN A 86 -15.92 15.81 -1.17
N GLU A 87 -16.47 16.81 -0.49
CA GLU A 87 -15.72 17.99 -0.07
C GLU A 87 -14.56 17.61 0.86
N GLY A 88 -13.40 18.18 0.60
CA GLY A 88 -12.17 18.02 1.39
C GLY A 88 -11.09 17.21 0.69
N ALA A 89 -10.04 16.87 1.46
CA ALA A 89 -8.88 16.14 0.95
C ALA A 89 -9.24 14.72 0.49
N PRO A 90 -8.57 14.22 -0.57
CA PRO A 90 -8.78 12.84 -1.03
C PRO A 90 -8.26 11.82 -0.01
N PRO A 91 -8.73 10.56 -0.09
CA PRO A 91 -8.12 9.45 0.63
C PRO A 91 -6.64 9.27 0.22
N CYS A 92 -5.88 8.52 1.02
CA CYS A 92 -4.51 8.14 0.68
C CYS A 92 -4.33 6.64 0.44
N HIS A 93 -5.34 5.85 0.75
CA HIS A 93 -5.35 4.39 0.59
C HIS A 93 -6.75 3.88 0.30
N LEU A 94 -6.85 2.79 -0.44
CA LEU A 94 -8.11 2.09 -0.69
C LEU A 94 -7.87 0.59 -0.92
N GLU A 95 -8.90 -0.21 -0.65
CA GLU A 95 -8.92 -1.64 -0.89
C GLU A 95 -10.34 -2.08 -1.28
N ILE A 96 -10.43 -3.06 -2.18
CA ILE A 96 -11.69 -3.62 -2.69
C ILE A 96 -11.77 -5.11 -2.41
N HIS A 97 -12.91 -5.58 -1.90
CA HIS A 97 -13.26 -6.99 -1.83
C HIS A 97 -14.76 -7.13 -2.03
N ASP A 98 -15.17 -8.06 -2.90
CA ASP A 98 -16.54 -8.17 -3.39
C ASP A 98 -17.06 -6.81 -3.87
N ASP A 99 -18.16 -6.34 -3.28
CA ASP A 99 -18.77 -5.03 -3.58
C ASP A 99 -18.36 -3.91 -2.60
N ALA A 100 -17.47 -4.17 -1.65
CA ALA A 100 -17.08 -3.23 -0.61
C ALA A 100 -15.71 -2.59 -0.90
N LEU A 101 -15.73 -1.32 -1.29
CA LEU A 101 -14.55 -0.47 -1.47
C LEU A 101 -14.36 0.39 -0.21
N VAL A 102 -13.26 0.21 0.50
CA VAL A 102 -12.98 0.92 1.75
C VAL A 102 -11.75 1.81 1.57
N THR A 103 -11.84 3.04 2.06
CA THR A 103 -10.77 4.03 1.94
C THR A 103 -10.30 4.55 3.28
N GLY A 104 -9.02 4.90 3.38
CA GLY A 104 -8.44 5.62 4.50
C GLY A 104 -8.05 7.03 4.09
N ASN A 105 -8.42 8.02 4.91
CA ASN A 105 -8.12 9.42 4.65
C ASN A 105 -7.17 9.98 5.71
N TYR A 106 -5.96 10.30 5.30
CA TYR A 106 -4.92 10.83 6.19
C TYR A 106 -5.28 12.21 6.74
N HIS A 107 -5.74 13.11 5.89
CA HIS A 107 -6.01 14.50 6.28
C HIS A 107 -7.31 14.66 7.06
N LYS A 108 -8.33 13.88 6.76
CA LYS A 108 -9.62 13.89 7.48
C LYS A 108 -9.59 13.01 8.72
N GLY A 109 -8.74 11.99 8.78
CA GLY A 109 -8.74 10.97 9.84
C GLY A 109 -9.96 10.07 9.77
N THR A 110 -10.46 9.77 8.57
CA THR A 110 -11.69 8.99 8.36
C THR A 110 -11.43 7.67 7.64
N VAL A 111 -12.32 6.73 7.89
CA VAL A 111 -12.48 5.48 7.14
C VAL A 111 -13.82 5.51 6.46
N SER A 112 -13.86 5.35 5.14
CA SER A 112 -15.09 5.47 4.35
C SER A 112 -15.38 4.18 3.60
N LEU A 113 -16.65 3.77 3.59
CA LEU A 113 -17.16 2.62 2.86
C LEU A 113 -18.00 3.08 1.67
N TYR A 114 -17.64 2.59 0.50
CA TYR A 114 -18.44 2.67 -0.73
C TYR A 114 -18.90 1.28 -1.13
N LYS A 115 -20.00 1.19 -1.84
CA LYS A 115 -20.42 -0.03 -2.53
C LYS A 115 -20.17 0.09 -4.02
N THR A 116 -19.88 -1.02 -4.68
CA THR A 116 -19.77 -1.07 -6.13
C THR A 116 -21.02 -1.70 -6.75
N LYS A 117 -21.23 -1.40 -8.02
CA LYS A 117 -22.30 -1.96 -8.84
C LYS A 117 -21.78 -3.16 -9.65
N GLU A 118 -22.68 -3.91 -10.26
CA GLU A 118 -22.33 -5.03 -11.15
C GLU A 118 -21.47 -4.62 -12.35
N ASP A 119 -21.62 -3.36 -12.82
CA ASP A 119 -20.80 -2.80 -13.89
C ASP A 119 -19.44 -2.25 -13.42
N GLY A 120 -19.11 -2.44 -12.15
CA GLY A 120 -17.90 -1.95 -11.50
C GLY A 120 -17.94 -0.50 -11.05
N GLY A 121 -19.01 0.24 -11.36
CA GLY A 121 -19.15 1.64 -10.94
C GLY A 121 -19.30 1.77 -9.41
N VAL A 122 -18.78 2.86 -8.84
CA VAL A 122 -18.97 3.18 -7.42
C VAL A 122 -20.37 3.77 -7.18
N GLN A 123 -20.97 3.41 -6.05
CA GLN A 123 -22.18 4.06 -5.54
C GLN A 123 -21.77 5.25 -4.66
N PRO A 124 -22.68 6.17 -4.36
CA PRO A 124 -22.42 7.26 -3.42
C PRO A 124 -21.92 6.72 -2.07
N LEU A 125 -21.11 7.54 -1.38
CA LEU A 125 -20.57 7.22 -0.06
C LEU A 125 -21.66 6.63 0.86
N ALA A 126 -21.46 5.37 1.30
CA ALA A 126 -22.44 4.65 2.11
C ALA A 126 -22.26 4.93 3.60
N PHE A 127 -21.00 4.98 4.07
CA PHE A 127 -20.71 5.13 5.51
C PHE A 127 -19.33 5.73 5.72
N GLU A 128 -19.17 6.56 6.75
CA GLU A 128 -17.89 7.12 7.15
C GLU A 128 -17.74 7.07 8.68
N VAL A 129 -16.55 6.67 9.14
CA VAL A 129 -16.16 6.67 10.55
C VAL A 129 -15.07 7.72 10.75
N GLN A 130 -15.27 8.65 11.67
CA GLN A 130 -14.24 9.57 12.13
C GLN A 130 -13.44 8.92 13.26
N HIS A 131 -12.12 8.82 13.10
CA HIS A 131 -11.22 8.51 14.20
C HIS A 131 -10.88 9.77 14.98
N GLU A 132 -10.75 9.64 16.29
CA GLU A 132 -10.42 10.74 17.19
C GLU A 132 -9.27 10.35 18.10
N GLY A 133 -8.43 11.32 18.44
CA GLY A 133 -7.29 11.16 19.33
C GLY A 133 -6.04 11.88 18.82
N THR A 134 -4.95 11.73 19.55
CA THR A 134 -3.64 12.32 19.27
C THR A 134 -2.54 11.36 19.72
N GLY A 135 -1.30 11.65 19.32
CA GLY A 135 -0.11 10.98 19.81
C GLY A 135 0.98 11.97 20.23
N PRO A 136 2.10 11.49 20.75
CA PRO A 136 3.17 12.36 21.29
C PRO A 136 4.05 13.01 20.23
N HIS A 137 4.04 12.50 18.99
CA HIS A 137 4.85 13.04 17.92
C HIS A 137 4.18 14.29 17.32
N GLN A 138 4.98 15.26 16.83
CA GLN A 138 4.46 16.51 16.23
C GLN A 138 3.51 16.29 15.04
N ARG A 139 3.63 15.16 14.34
CA ARG A 139 2.74 14.75 13.23
C ARG A 139 1.56 13.89 13.70
N GLN A 140 1.29 13.86 14.99
CA GLN A 140 0.16 13.14 15.61
C GLN A 140 -0.76 14.11 16.34
N GLU A 141 -0.96 15.30 15.78
CA GLU A 141 -1.86 16.33 16.32
C GLU A 141 -3.33 15.91 16.26
N LYS A 142 -3.64 14.91 15.45
CA LYS A 142 -4.96 14.27 15.28
C LYS A 142 -4.83 12.88 14.66
N SER A 143 -5.95 12.21 14.44
CA SER A 143 -6.04 10.98 13.65
C SER A 143 -5.55 11.20 12.21
N HIS A 144 -4.78 10.24 11.70
CA HIS A 144 -4.26 10.17 10.33
C HIS A 144 -4.36 8.74 9.81
N VAL A 145 -5.52 8.35 9.33
CA VAL A 145 -5.74 7.01 8.77
C VAL A 145 -4.92 6.85 7.49
N HIS A 146 -4.00 5.89 7.48
CA HIS A 146 -3.07 5.71 6.37
C HIS A 146 -3.22 4.39 5.60
N PHE A 147 -3.84 3.39 6.18
CA PHE A 147 -4.00 2.08 5.57
C PHE A 147 -5.38 1.52 5.83
N THR A 148 -5.86 0.80 4.83
CA THR A 148 -7.09 0.02 4.89
C THR A 148 -6.85 -1.28 4.12
N GLY A 149 -7.11 -2.44 4.72
CA GLY A 149 -6.87 -3.73 4.05
C GLY A 149 -7.67 -4.87 4.65
N TYR A 150 -8.05 -5.84 3.83
CA TYR A 150 -8.77 -7.02 4.28
C TYR A 150 -7.83 -8.03 4.95
N THR A 151 -8.36 -8.75 5.94
CA THR A 151 -7.70 -9.93 6.50
C THR A 151 -7.66 -11.06 5.46
N PRO A 152 -6.73 -12.03 5.57
CA PRO A 152 -6.58 -13.11 4.57
C PRO A 152 -7.87 -13.92 4.33
N ASP A 153 -8.66 -14.13 5.38
CA ASP A 153 -9.95 -14.82 5.33
C ASP A 153 -11.12 -13.91 4.88
N LYS A 154 -10.83 -12.63 4.60
CA LYS A 154 -11.81 -11.60 4.18
C LYS A 154 -12.93 -11.32 5.20
N LYS A 155 -12.80 -11.84 6.41
CA LYS A 155 -13.80 -11.70 7.48
C LYS A 155 -13.81 -10.32 8.10
N TYR A 156 -12.64 -9.70 8.17
CA TYR A 156 -12.43 -8.40 8.76
C TYR A 156 -11.66 -7.46 7.83
N PHE A 157 -11.68 -6.23 8.24
CA PHE A 157 -11.02 -5.13 7.59
C PHE A 157 -10.14 -4.39 8.60
N VAL A 158 -8.89 -4.17 8.29
CA VAL A 158 -7.89 -3.61 9.19
C VAL A 158 -7.53 -2.21 8.77
N VAL A 159 -7.44 -1.31 9.71
CA VAL A 159 -7.08 0.10 9.53
C VAL A 159 -5.86 0.43 10.37
N ALA A 160 -4.85 1.06 9.79
CA ALA A 160 -3.73 1.64 10.53
C ALA A 160 -3.91 3.16 10.61
N ASP A 161 -3.87 3.70 11.82
CA ASP A 161 -3.98 5.12 12.08
C ASP A 161 -2.65 5.64 12.65
N LEU A 162 -1.93 6.38 11.82
CA LEU A 162 -0.63 6.95 12.14
C LEU A 162 -0.72 8.00 13.25
N GLY A 163 -1.82 8.77 13.28
CA GLY A 163 -1.97 9.92 14.18
C GLY A 163 -2.26 9.57 15.62
N ILE A 164 -2.76 8.36 15.88
CA ILE A 164 -3.19 7.94 17.22
C ILE A 164 -2.54 6.63 17.69
N ASP A 165 -1.58 6.09 16.94
CA ASP A 165 -0.87 4.85 17.23
C ASP A 165 -1.80 3.63 17.39
N GLU A 166 -2.79 3.50 16.51
CA GLU A 166 -3.77 2.42 16.59
C GLU A 166 -3.85 1.58 15.31
N VAL A 167 -4.08 0.28 15.51
CA VAL A 167 -4.55 -0.66 14.48
C VAL A 167 -5.95 -1.08 14.87
N VAL A 168 -6.94 -0.74 14.03
CA VAL A 168 -8.36 -0.96 14.31
C VAL A 168 -8.91 -2.02 13.37
N THR A 169 -9.58 -3.01 13.91
CA THR A 169 -10.28 -4.04 13.14
C THR A 169 -11.75 -3.69 13.02
N TYR A 170 -12.26 -3.72 11.80
CA TYR A 170 -13.67 -3.51 11.47
C TYR A 170 -14.26 -4.74 10.79
N LYS A 171 -15.59 -4.83 10.86
CA LYS A 171 -16.40 -5.74 10.06
C LYS A 171 -17.36 -4.93 9.20
N VAL A 172 -17.51 -5.32 7.95
CA VAL A 172 -18.54 -4.76 7.06
C VAL A 172 -19.85 -5.47 7.34
N VAL A 173 -20.88 -4.72 7.73
CA VAL A 173 -22.22 -5.23 8.01
C VAL A 173 -23.24 -4.41 7.23
N GLY A 174 -23.72 -4.94 6.11
CA GLY A 174 -24.54 -4.19 5.17
C GLY A 174 -23.75 -2.98 4.63
N ASP A 175 -24.28 -1.80 4.82
CA ASP A 175 -23.69 -0.54 4.38
C ASP A 175 -22.91 0.18 5.50
N LYS A 176 -22.48 -0.53 6.54
CA LYS A 176 -21.80 0.05 7.71
C LYS A 176 -20.49 -0.68 8.04
N LEU A 177 -19.64 0.03 8.76
CA LEU A 177 -18.45 -0.51 9.41
C LEU A 177 -18.70 -0.62 10.92
N GLU A 178 -18.55 -1.82 11.48
CA GLU A 178 -18.64 -2.06 12.91
C GLU A 178 -17.24 -2.35 13.46
N LYS A 179 -16.85 -1.60 14.51
CA LYS A 179 -15.57 -1.79 15.19
C LYS A 179 -15.58 -3.11 15.96
N VAL A 180 -14.55 -3.93 15.75
CA VAL A 180 -14.37 -5.24 16.37
C VAL A 180 -13.32 -5.19 17.48
N SER A 181 -12.14 -4.67 17.17
CA SER A 181 -11.03 -4.58 18.14
C SER A 181 -10.13 -3.39 17.83
N THR A 182 -9.29 -3.03 18.80
CA THR A 182 -8.26 -2.00 18.67
C THR A 182 -7.00 -2.48 19.36
N LEU A 183 -5.87 -2.43 18.64
CA LEU A 183 -4.53 -2.55 19.20
C LEU A 183 -3.91 -1.16 19.27
N LYS A 184 -3.46 -0.76 20.45
CA LYS A 184 -2.64 0.43 20.62
C LYS A 184 -1.17 0.01 20.64
N VAL A 185 -0.40 0.51 19.66
CA VAL A 185 1.04 0.21 19.56
C VAL A 185 1.85 1.26 20.31
N LYS A 186 3.17 1.09 20.33
CA LYS A 186 4.12 2.01 21.00
C LYS A 186 3.84 3.46 20.61
N ALA A 187 3.71 4.31 21.63
CA ALA A 187 3.42 5.73 21.46
C ALA A 187 4.47 6.44 20.60
N GLY A 188 4.03 7.21 19.62
CA GLY A 188 4.89 7.94 18.68
C GLY A 188 5.41 7.11 17.51
N SER A 189 4.99 5.85 17.36
CA SER A 189 5.48 4.98 16.29
C SER A 189 4.85 5.28 14.92
N GLY A 190 3.60 5.67 14.89
CA GLY A 190 2.89 6.04 13.66
C GLY A 190 2.66 4.87 12.69
N PRO A 191 1.70 3.97 12.97
CA PRO A 191 1.31 2.88 12.07
C PRO A 191 0.98 3.38 10.67
N ARG A 192 1.56 2.75 9.63
CA ARG A 192 1.38 3.22 8.27
C ARG A 192 0.75 2.19 7.34
N HIS A 193 1.40 1.07 7.13
CA HIS A 193 0.95 -0.03 6.25
C HIS A 193 1.12 -1.37 6.94
N LEU A 194 0.35 -2.37 6.52
CA LEU A 194 0.35 -3.70 7.10
C LEU A 194 0.25 -4.76 5.99
N THR A 195 0.92 -5.89 6.19
CA THR A 195 0.80 -7.08 5.34
C THR A 195 0.65 -8.32 6.19
N PHE A 196 -0.05 -9.32 5.66
CA PHE A 196 -0.24 -10.61 6.35
C PHE A 196 0.71 -11.67 5.83
N HIS A 197 1.18 -12.51 6.73
CA HIS A 197 1.82 -13.77 6.37
C HIS A 197 0.80 -14.70 5.67
N PRO A 198 1.20 -15.48 4.65
CA PRO A 198 0.30 -16.39 3.94
C PRO A 198 -0.40 -17.44 4.82
N ASN A 199 0.14 -17.73 6.02
CA ASN A 199 -0.51 -18.63 6.98
C ASN A 199 -1.77 -18.05 7.66
N GLY A 200 -2.04 -16.75 7.45
CA GLY A 200 -3.20 -16.06 8.02
C GLY A 200 -3.20 -15.85 9.54
N LYS A 201 -2.06 -16.07 10.20
CA LYS A 201 -1.94 -15.99 11.68
C LYS A 201 -1.02 -14.88 12.16
N ILE A 202 -0.23 -14.30 11.27
CA ILE A 202 0.78 -13.30 11.59
C ILE A 202 0.60 -12.12 10.64
N ALA A 203 0.77 -10.91 11.15
CA ALA A 203 0.81 -9.69 10.37
C ALA A 203 2.08 -8.90 10.68
N TYR A 204 2.49 -8.09 9.74
CA TYR A 204 3.65 -7.21 9.83
C TYR A 204 3.20 -5.78 9.60
N LEU A 205 3.30 -4.97 10.62
CA LEU A 205 2.93 -3.56 10.63
C LEU A 205 4.19 -2.71 10.47
N LEU A 206 4.21 -1.83 9.49
CA LEU A 206 5.27 -0.84 9.35
C LEU A 206 4.87 0.47 9.98
N THR A 207 5.73 0.99 10.84
CA THR A 207 5.55 2.30 11.48
C THR A 207 6.38 3.36 10.75
N GLU A 208 5.70 4.42 10.28
CA GLU A 208 6.36 5.49 9.51
C GLU A 208 7.31 6.32 10.36
N LEU A 209 6.86 6.74 11.55
CA LEU A 209 7.57 7.72 12.37
C LEU A 209 8.75 7.12 13.11
N SER A 210 8.64 5.88 13.60
CA SER A 210 9.74 5.19 14.30
C SER A 210 10.58 4.30 13.39
N SER A 211 10.17 4.09 12.12
CA SER A 211 10.87 3.25 11.14
C SER A 211 11.13 1.83 11.66
N GLU A 212 10.09 1.21 12.21
CA GLU A 212 10.13 -0.16 12.75
C GLU A 212 9.09 -1.05 12.08
N VAL A 213 9.37 -2.35 12.00
CA VAL A 213 8.36 -3.37 11.73
C VAL A 213 7.91 -3.96 13.05
N VAL A 214 6.61 -3.99 13.26
CA VAL A 214 5.99 -4.67 14.42
C VAL A 214 5.43 -6.00 13.94
N VAL A 215 5.93 -7.10 14.48
CA VAL A 215 5.37 -8.43 14.24
C VAL A 215 4.18 -8.63 15.17
N LEU A 216 3.06 -9.00 14.59
CA LEU A 216 1.78 -9.17 15.29
C LEU A 216 1.27 -10.59 15.13
N ASP A 217 0.90 -11.23 16.22
CA ASP A 217 0.00 -12.40 16.16
C ASP A 217 -1.42 -11.92 15.84
N TYR A 218 -2.10 -12.63 14.97
CA TYR A 218 -3.47 -12.33 14.54
C TYR A 218 -4.40 -13.51 14.83
N ASP A 219 -5.47 -13.25 15.58
CA ASP A 219 -6.55 -14.20 15.83
C ASP A 219 -7.69 -13.98 14.83
N ALA A 220 -7.82 -14.89 13.86
CA ALA A 220 -8.84 -14.82 12.81
C ALA A 220 -10.27 -15.00 13.32
N GLU A 221 -10.48 -15.62 14.51
CA GLU A 221 -11.81 -15.78 15.07
C GLU A 221 -12.33 -14.49 15.72
N THR A 222 -11.46 -13.74 16.36
CA THR A 222 -11.82 -12.54 17.13
C THR A 222 -11.42 -11.23 16.47
N GLY A 223 -10.55 -11.27 15.43
CA GLY A 223 -10.01 -10.07 14.78
C GLY A 223 -9.00 -9.29 15.65
N VAL A 224 -8.46 -9.93 16.69
CA VAL A 224 -7.54 -9.31 17.65
C VAL A 224 -6.10 -9.48 17.22
N PHE A 225 -5.31 -8.41 17.36
CA PHE A 225 -3.86 -8.41 17.18
C PHE A 225 -3.13 -8.34 18.52
N THR A 226 -1.99 -9.03 18.62
CA THR A 226 -1.10 -8.98 19.77
C THR A 226 0.34 -8.75 19.34
N GLU A 227 1.02 -7.80 19.94
CA GLU A 227 2.42 -7.48 19.63
C GLU A 227 3.36 -8.62 20.02
N LYS A 228 4.36 -8.89 19.18
CA LYS A 228 5.36 -9.94 19.40
C LYS A 228 6.79 -9.41 19.32
N GLN A 229 7.11 -8.60 18.31
CA GLN A 229 8.46 -8.10 18.07
C GLN A 229 8.40 -6.69 17.50
N TYR A 230 9.41 -5.87 17.86
CA TYR A 230 9.75 -4.63 17.17
C TYR A 230 11.16 -4.75 16.60
N ILE A 231 11.34 -4.45 15.31
CA ILE A 231 12.64 -4.50 14.63
C ILE A 231 12.81 -3.26 13.74
N ARG A 232 13.99 -2.63 13.80
CA ARG A 232 14.28 -1.44 12.98
C ARG A 232 14.37 -1.77 11.49
N ALA A 233 13.82 -0.89 10.68
CA ALA A 233 13.85 -0.95 9.22
C ALA A 233 14.99 -0.12 8.60
N ILE A 234 15.74 0.64 9.40
CA ILE A 234 16.89 1.47 8.99
C ILE A 234 18.11 1.14 9.84
N PRO A 235 19.35 1.46 9.38
CA PRO A 235 20.56 1.25 10.17
C PRO A 235 20.52 1.98 11.51
N GLU A 236 21.17 1.41 12.54
CA GLU A 236 21.21 2.01 13.89
C GLU A 236 21.92 3.36 13.92
N ASP A 237 22.90 3.55 13.04
CA ASP A 237 23.70 4.76 12.90
C ASP A 237 23.10 5.80 11.93
N PHE A 238 21.96 5.49 11.30
CA PHE A 238 21.25 6.47 10.46
C PHE A 238 20.46 7.44 11.34
N ASN A 239 20.89 8.70 11.35
CA ASN A 239 20.34 9.75 12.23
C ASN A 239 19.64 10.89 11.47
N GLU A 240 19.48 10.75 10.16
CA GLU A 240 18.72 11.71 9.35
C GLU A 240 17.23 11.35 9.33
N THR A 241 16.42 12.21 8.73
CA THR A 241 14.99 12.00 8.61
C THR A 241 14.71 10.77 7.75
N ASN A 242 13.92 9.85 8.28
CA ASN A 242 13.40 8.71 7.53
C ASN A 242 11.93 8.50 7.84
N ASP A 243 11.13 8.36 6.79
CA ASP A 243 9.73 8.00 6.85
C ASP A 243 9.55 6.63 6.19
N ALA A 244 9.40 5.56 6.98
CA ALA A 244 9.14 4.25 6.42
C ALA A 244 7.82 4.25 5.64
N SER A 245 7.74 3.50 4.53
CA SER A 245 6.66 3.67 3.56
C SER A 245 5.82 2.41 3.34
N ALA A 246 6.23 1.52 2.47
CA ALA A 246 5.50 0.32 2.11
C ALA A 246 6.08 -0.93 2.77
N ILE A 247 5.25 -1.95 2.95
CA ILE A 247 5.64 -3.27 3.44
C ILE A 247 4.95 -4.34 2.63
N HIS A 248 5.73 -5.32 2.17
CA HIS A 248 5.25 -6.49 1.45
C HIS A 248 5.97 -7.75 1.92
N ILE A 249 5.32 -8.89 1.77
CA ILE A 249 5.88 -10.22 2.06
C ILE A 249 5.95 -11.03 0.78
N SER A 250 6.98 -11.87 0.64
CA SER A 250 7.06 -12.82 -0.46
C SER A 250 5.93 -13.86 -0.39
N LYS A 251 5.50 -14.37 -1.55
CA LYS A 251 4.38 -15.33 -1.63
C LYS A 251 4.57 -16.60 -0.80
N ASP A 252 5.82 -17.02 -0.65
CA ASP A 252 6.21 -18.18 0.17
C ASP A 252 6.27 -17.87 1.67
N GLY A 253 6.06 -16.61 2.07
CA GLY A 253 6.09 -16.19 3.46
C GLY A 253 7.48 -16.09 4.08
N ARG A 254 8.57 -16.29 3.32
CA ARG A 254 9.92 -16.39 3.85
C ARG A 254 10.62 -15.05 4.07
N PHE A 255 10.19 -13.98 3.38
CA PHE A 255 10.87 -12.69 3.43
C PHE A 255 9.89 -11.52 3.46
N VAL A 256 10.18 -10.55 4.33
CA VAL A 256 9.46 -9.27 4.43
C VAL A 256 10.37 -8.15 3.93
N TYR A 257 9.77 -7.19 3.22
CA TYR A 257 10.45 -6.06 2.59
C TYR A 257 9.79 -4.76 3.01
N THR A 258 10.59 -3.72 3.30
CA THR A 258 10.08 -2.39 3.67
C THR A 258 10.77 -1.28 2.92
N GLY A 259 10.03 -0.24 2.52
CA GLY A 259 10.57 0.96 1.91
C GLY A 259 10.93 2.03 2.94
N ASN A 260 12.02 2.74 2.71
CA ASN A 260 12.56 3.78 3.58
C ASN A 260 12.77 5.09 2.81
N ARG A 261 11.91 6.06 3.02
CA ARG A 261 12.02 7.41 2.43
C ARG A 261 12.95 8.27 3.30
N GLY A 262 14.03 8.72 2.74
CA GLY A 262 15.13 9.39 3.43
C GLY A 262 16.40 8.56 3.36
N HIS A 263 16.43 7.38 3.95
CA HIS A 263 17.52 6.42 3.73
C HIS A 263 17.54 5.88 2.27
N ASN A 264 16.41 6.00 1.56
CA ASN A 264 16.25 5.64 0.14
C ASN A 264 16.67 4.20 -0.15
N SER A 265 16.11 3.29 0.64
CA SER A 265 16.39 1.86 0.56
C SER A 265 15.14 1.00 0.68
N ILE A 266 15.32 -0.26 0.31
CA ILE A 266 14.42 -1.36 0.67
C ILE A 266 15.17 -2.22 1.68
N ALA A 267 14.62 -2.38 2.88
CA ALA A 267 15.13 -3.29 3.88
C ALA A 267 14.54 -4.69 3.66
N VAL A 268 15.35 -5.72 3.81
CA VAL A 268 14.99 -7.12 3.62
C VAL A 268 15.15 -7.86 4.94
N PHE A 269 14.13 -8.64 5.31
CA PHE A 269 14.12 -9.47 6.52
C PHE A 269 13.76 -10.90 6.16
N SER A 270 14.41 -11.87 6.82
CA SER A 270 13.93 -13.25 6.82
C SER A 270 12.89 -13.46 7.91
N VAL A 271 11.94 -14.36 7.63
CA VAL A 271 10.88 -14.77 8.55
C VAL A 271 11.25 -16.10 9.17
N ASP A 272 11.23 -16.21 10.50
CA ASP A 272 11.31 -17.49 11.20
C ASP A 272 9.99 -18.26 11.01
N GLU A 273 10.06 -19.45 10.44
CA GLU A 273 8.88 -20.24 10.08
C GLU A 273 8.00 -20.61 11.30
N ALA A 274 8.62 -20.81 12.46
CA ALA A 274 7.91 -21.25 13.66
C ALA A 274 7.25 -20.08 14.41
N SER A 275 7.97 -18.97 14.56
CA SER A 275 7.53 -17.81 15.35
C SER A 275 6.94 -16.68 14.52
N GLY A 276 7.30 -16.57 13.23
CA GLY A 276 7.02 -15.43 12.38
C GLY A 276 7.88 -14.21 12.66
N GLU A 277 8.81 -14.29 13.62
CA GLU A 277 9.70 -13.19 13.93
C GLU A 277 10.69 -12.91 12.80
N LEU A 278 11.15 -11.68 12.74
CA LEU A 278 12.00 -11.16 11.67
C LEU A 278 13.47 -11.09 12.11
N THR A 279 14.35 -11.43 11.17
CA THR A 279 15.79 -11.17 11.26
C THR A 279 16.22 -10.33 10.07
N PHE A 280 16.94 -9.24 10.31
CA PHE A 280 17.42 -8.34 9.27
C PHE A 280 18.46 -9.04 8.37
N ILE A 281 18.36 -8.82 7.05
CA ILE A 281 19.30 -9.35 6.04
C ILE A 281 20.14 -8.23 5.46
N GLU A 282 19.52 -7.24 4.80
CA GLU A 282 20.23 -6.14 4.13
C GLU A 282 19.36 -4.91 3.88
N HIS A 283 20.02 -3.79 3.58
CA HIS A 283 19.42 -2.64 2.94
C HIS A 283 19.90 -2.56 1.48
N THR A 284 18.97 -2.53 0.55
CA THR A 284 19.26 -2.35 -0.89
C THR A 284 18.85 -0.95 -1.30
N PRO A 285 19.76 -0.12 -1.90
CA PRO A 285 19.36 1.19 -2.42
C PRO A 285 18.20 1.09 -3.40
N SER A 286 17.20 1.97 -3.29
CA SER A 286 15.98 1.93 -4.09
C SER A 286 16.17 2.34 -5.57
N GLY A 287 17.36 2.82 -5.92
CA GLY A 287 17.66 3.31 -7.27
C GLY A 287 17.08 4.70 -7.58
N GLY A 288 16.66 5.43 -6.56
CA GLY A 288 16.14 6.78 -6.65
C GLY A 288 15.87 7.37 -5.28
N GLU A 289 15.16 8.47 -5.24
CA GLU A 289 14.85 9.20 -4.02
C GLU A 289 13.37 9.08 -3.63
N TRP A 290 13.13 8.83 -2.35
CA TRP A 290 11.81 8.78 -1.74
C TRP A 290 10.98 7.58 -2.24
N PRO A 291 11.45 6.33 -2.01
CA PRO A 291 10.70 5.11 -2.38
C PRO A 291 9.43 5.00 -1.54
N ARG A 292 8.28 5.38 -2.14
CA ARG A 292 7.02 5.43 -1.43
C ARG A 292 6.24 4.13 -1.48
N ASP A 293 6.37 3.39 -2.58
CA ASP A 293 5.76 2.06 -2.74
C ASP A 293 6.68 1.16 -3.56
N PHE A 294 6.45 -0.13 -3.48
CA PHE A 294 7.04 -1.14 -4.35
C PHE A 294 6.09 -2.34 -4.44
N VAL A 295 6.27 -3.18 -5.44
CA VAL A 295 5.44 -4.36 -5.62
C VAL A 295 6.26 -5.51 -6.20
N PHE A 296 5.93 -6.75 -5.81
CA PHE A 296 6.41 -7.94 -6.51
C PHE A 296 5.61 -8.17 -7.78
N ASP A 297 6.29 -8.66 -8.82
CA ASP A 297 5.62 -9.20 -9.98
C ASP A 297 4.83 -10.48 -9.64
N PRO A 298 3.87 -10.91 -10.47
CA PRO A 298 3.08 -12.11 -10.20
C PRO A 298 3.89 -13.40 -10.02
N SER A 299 5.10 -13.51 -10.59
CA SER A 299 5.99 -14.65 -10.39
C SER A 299 6.75 -14.60 -9.05
N GLY A 300 6.89 -13.41 -8.47
CA GLY A 300 7.70 -13.16 -7.28
C GLY A 300 9.21 -13.16 -7.52
N ALA A 301 9.63 -13.19 -8.80
CA ALA A 301 11.05 -13.14 -9.18
C ALA A 301 11.59 -11.71 -9.30
N PHE A 302 10.70 -10.74 -9.45
CA PHE A 302 11.06 -9.33 -9.60
C PHE A 302 10.33 -8.45 -8.58
N LEU A 303 10.94 -7.30 -8.31
CA LEU A 303 10.35 -6.23 -7.52
C LEU A 303 10.50 -4.92 -8.30
N VAL A 304 9.42 -4.14 -8.38
CA VAL A 304 9.40 -2.79 -8.95
C VAL A 304 9.28 -1.78 -7.83
N ALA A 305 10.28 -0.92 -7.67
CA ALA A 305 10.26 0.20 -6.72
C ALA A 305 9.82 1.48 -7.38
N SER A 306 8.98 2.27 -6.70
CA SER A 306 8.53 3.58 -7.14
C SER A 306 9.15 4.69 -6.30
N ASN A 307 9.99 5.53 -6.92
CA ASN A 307 10.68 6.63 -6.26
C ASN A 307 10.03 7.96 -6.62
N GLN A 308 9.38 8.59 -5.65
CA GLN A 308 8.53 9.76 -5.87
C GLN A 308 9.31 10.98 -6.34
N HIS A 309 10.46 11.28 -5.72
CA HIS A 309 11.23 12.50 -6.00
C HIS A 309 12.04 12.40 -7.29
N THR A 310 12.61 11.23 -7.59
CA THR A 310 13.25 10.98 -8.89
C THR A 310 12.26 10.76 -10.02
N GLY A 311 11.02 10.36 -9.71
CA GLY A 311 9.99 10.12 -10.73
C GLY A 311 10.30 8.91 -11.60
N ASN A 312 10.76 7.81 -11.01
CA ASN A 312 11.10 6.59 -11.75
C ASN A 312 10.56 5.32 -11.11
N LEU A 313 10.31 4.32 -11.95
CA LEU A 313 10.18 2.92 -11.55
C LEU A 313 11.51 2.21 -11.83
N VAL A 314 11.99 1.46 -10.85
CA VAL A 314 13.26 0.72 -10.91
C VAL A 314 13.00 -0.76 -10.70
N LEU A 315 13.58 -1.60 -11.58
CA LEU A 315 13.41 -3.04 -11.53
C LEU A 315 14.57 -3.71 -10.77
N PHE A 316 14.19 -4.63 -9.89
CA PHE A 316 15.12 -5.51 -9.16
C PHE A 316 14.79 -6.97 -9.45
N ALA A 317 15.83 -7.79 -9.63
CA ALA A 317 15.71 -9.23 -9.52
C ALA A 317 15.73 -9.62 -8.05
N ARG A 318 14.86 -10.55 -7.67
CA ARG A 318 14.81 -11.11 -6.32
C ARG A 318 15.38 -12.54 -6.33
N ASP A 319 16.39 -12.78 -5.53
CA ASP A 319 16.83 -14.13 -5.24
C ASP A 319 15.80 -14.80 -4.31
N GLN A 320 15.14 -15.83 -4.80
CA GLN A 320 14.05 -16.48 -4.07
C GLN A 320 14.54 -17.33 -2.88
N GLU A 321 15.82 -17.73 -2.86
CA GLU A 321 16.38 -18.50 -1.74
C GLU A 321 16.89 -17.62 -0.60
N THR A 322 17.50 -16.48 -0.94
CA THR A 322 18.12 -15.60 0.05
C THR A 322 17.29 -14.35 0.37
N GLY A 323 16.27 -14.06 -0.43
CA GLY A 323 15.46 -12.84 -0.36
C GLY A 323 16.14 -11.58 -0.88
N LYS A 324 17.43 -11.63 -1.21
CA LYS A 324 18.21 -10.46 -1.61
C LYS A 324 17.78 -9.88 -2.94
N LEU A 325 17.95 -8.56 -3.07
CA LEU A 325 17.59 -7.80 -4.26
C LEU A 325 18.85 -7.40 -5.03
N THR A 326 18.77 -7.52 -6.36
CA THR A 326 19.80 -7.03 -7.28
C THR A 326 19.15 -6.04 -8.25
N LYS A 327 19.61 -4.78 -8.24
CA LYS A 327 19.13 -3.78 -9.20
C LYS A 327 19.50 -4.22 -10.63
N LEU A 328 18.51 -4.20 -11.52
CA LEU A 328 18.70 -4.45 -12.94
C LEU A 328 18.94 -3.14 -13.70
N ASP A 329 19.52 -3.24 -14.89
CA ASP A 329 19.65 -2.11 -15.83
C ASP A 329 18.30 -1.89 -16.54
N SER A 330 17.31 -1.53 -15.75
CA SER A 330 15.96 -1.26 -16.22
C SER A 330 15.25 -0.28 -15.28
N GLU A 331 15.07 0.93 -15.78
CA GLU A 331 14.27 1.96 -15.16
C GLU A 331 13.44 2.70 -16.20
N VAL A 332 12.29 3.22 -15.79
CA VAL A 332 11.40 4.01 -16.64
C VAL A 332 10.90 5.22 -15.86
N GLU A 333 10.69 6.32 -16.58
CA GLU A 333 10.17 7.55 -15.99
C GLU A 333 8.65 7.46 -15.77
N VAL A 334 8.22 7.75 -14.54
CA VAL A 334 6.82 7.96 -14.17
C VAL A 334 6.82 9.13 -13.17
N PRO A 335 6.41 10.33 -13.60
CA PRO A 335 6.48 11.52 -12.74
C PRO A 335 5.65 11.37 -11.47
N GLU A 336 6.20 11.81 -10.33
CA GLU A 336 5.49 11.88 -9.04
C GLU A 336 4.88 10.54 -8.57
N VAL A 337 5.48 9.41 -8.96
CA VAL A 337 4.95 8.07 -8.69
C VAL A 337 4.99 7.74 -7.18
N VAL A 338 3.86 7.25 -6.66
CA VAL A 338 3.69 6.96 -5.22
C VAL A 338 3.01 5.61 -4.93
N CYS A 339 2.53 4.92 -5.95
CA CYS A 339 1.89 3.61 -5.84
C CYS A 339 2.18 2.79 -7.10
N VAL A 340 2.37 1.50 -6.95
CA VAL A 340 2.59 0.57 -8.06
C VAL A 340 1.89 -0.76 -7.80
N LYS A 341 1.15 -1.27 -8.78
CA LYS A 341 0.41 -2.55 -8.72
C LYS A 341 0.53 -3.30 -10.03
N PHE A 342 0.55 -4.61 -9.97
CA PHE A 342 0.37 -5.48 -11.14
C PHE A 342 -1.10 -5.90 -11.30
N LEU A 343 -1.49 -6.11 -12.58
CA LEU A 343 -2.77 -6.66 -12.99
C LEU A 343 -2.84 -8.18 -12.79
#